data_26e0c74e11b8523515427f1f94eb03c6
#
_entry.id   26e0c74e11b8523515427f1f94eb03c6
#
_cell.length_a   1.000
_cell.length_b   1.000
_cell.length_c   1.000
_cell.angle_alpha   90.00
_cell.angle_beta   90.00
_cell.angle_gamma   90.00
#
_symmetry.space_group_name_H-M   'P 1'
#
loop_
_entity.id
_entity.type
_entity.pdbx_description
1 polymer ?
#
loop_
_entity_poly.entity_id
_entity_poly.type
_entity_poly.pdbx_seq_one_letter_code
_entity_poly.pdbx_strand_id
1 'polypeptide(L)'
;ELLDAGRLHDGGAHPTAVCGVIGSAAAVSVLVDADAARAMGLAASLASGLYELDGEGAVKGLQTGWAAQSGIAAAALARAGYAPAPTVLDGPKGLLRVLGVEPPTPAAVAEALDGSPRIVRVSFKPYSHFTDLHPATAALLDLLRDHDVAADDIAAVDVHLVTGTGRRLNAVYPPSAPRLARRCPRFALAAVACRADRGVVADPLLGVFDRSVLHDEDILALGARVTWADDLPADGASPAAVVTLRLTDGTTATLAADGYPGDGRRAATRWSWDQVAERAGLLTPTADHELVEMVAQIDEAADVRPLARTVADRLEVDV
;
A
#
# COMPACT_ATOMS: atom_id res chain seq x y z
N GLU A 1 -6.89 5.09 -11.15
CA GLU A 1 -8.28 4.63 -11.15
C GLU A 1 -8.80 4.33 -12.57
N LEU A 2 -8.43 5.11 -13.60
CA LEU A 2 -8.81 4.82 -14.99
C LEU A 2 -8.02 3.66 -15.60
N LEU A 3 -6.86 3.33 -15.02
CA LEU A 3 -6.03 2.22 -15.43
C LEU A 3 -6.26 1.07 -14.45
N ASP A 4 -6.59 -0.10 -14.98
CA ASP A 4 -6.65 -1.31 -14.19
C ASP A 4 -5.25 -1.69 -13.70
N ALA A 5 -4.97 -1.42 -12.41
CA ALA A 5 -3.69 -1.73 -11.80
C ALA A 5 -3.38 -3.24 -11.83
N GLY A 6 -4.41 -4.09 -11.85
CA GLY A 6 -4.26 -5.54 -12.02
C GLY A 6 -3.70 -5.90 -13.40
N ARG A 7 -4.21 -5.29 -14.46
CA ARG A 7 -3.70 -5.48 -15.82
C ARG A 7 -2.25 -5.04 -15.97
N LEU A 8 -1.89 -3.88 -15.40
CA LEU A 8 -0.50 -3.41 -15.42
C LEU A 8 0.43 -4.41 -14.71
N HIS A 9 -0.02 -4.91 -13.56
CA HIS A 9 0.70 -5.92 -12.79
C HIS A 9 0.88 -7.23 -13.58
N ASP A 10 -0.20 -7.75 -14.17
CA ASP A 10 -0.19 -8.98 -14.97
C ASP A 10 0.71 -8.83 -16.22
N GLY A 11 0.80 -7.62 -16.76
CA GLY A 11 1.74 -7.24 -17.83
C GLY A 11 3.19 -7.01 -17.36
N GLY A 12 3.49 -7.19 -16.07
CA GLY A 12 4.82 -7.03 -15.49
C GLY A 12 5.22 -5.58 -15.21
N ALA A 13 4.33 -4.60 -15.42
CA ALA A 13 4.60 -3.21 -15.10
C ALA A 13 4.29 -2.90 -13.64
N HIS A 14 5.17 -2.14 -12.96
CA HIS A 14 4.91 -1.68 -11.59
C HIS A 14 4.04 -0.40 -11.63
N PRO A 15 2.75 -0.46 -11.25
CA PRO A 15 1.82 0.67 -11.44
C PRO A 15 2.28 1.96 -10.76
N THR A 16 2.85 1.86 -9.56
CA THR A 16 3.35 3.03 -8.82
C THR A 16 4.47 3.75 -9.57
N ALA A 17 5.37 3.01 -10.19
CA ALA A 17 6.49 3.59 -10.93
C ALA A 17 6.00 4.22 -12.24
N VAL A 18 5.20 3.49 -13.00
CA VAL A 18 4.71 3.95 -14.31
C VAL A 18 3.77 5.16 -14.19
N CYS A 19 2.79 5.10 -13.29
CA CYS A 19 1.86 6.21 -13.07
C CYS A 19 2.51 7.36 -12.29
N GLY A 20 3.43 7.03 -11.38
CA GLY A 20 4.10 8.00 -10.52
C GLY A 20 4.92 9.03 -11.28
N VAL A 21 5.57 8.65 -12.38
CA VAL A 21 6.34 9.59 -13.20
C VAL A 21 5.44 10.65 -13.84
N ILE A 22 4.24 10.26 -14.33
CA ILE A 22 3.26 11.19 -14.90
C ILE A 22 2.72 12.14 -13.80
N GLY A 23 2.36 11.57 -12.63
CA GLY A 23 1.88 12.36 -11.50
C GLY A 23 2.92 13.34 -10.98
N SER A 24 4.18 12.91 -10.87
CA SER A 24 5.30 13.77 -10.48
C SER A 24 5.52 14.91 -11.48
N ALA A 25 5.50 14.61 -12.78
CA ALA A 25 5.64 15.64 -13.83
C ALA A 25 4.51 16.68 -13.76
N ALA A 26 3.27 16.24 -13.57
CA ALA A 26 2.12 17.13 -13.40
C ALA A 26 2.29 18.04 -12.17
N ALA A 27 2.63 17.48 -11.02
CA ALA A 27 2.79 18.25 -9.79
C ALA A 27 3.95 19.27 -9.88
N VAL A 28 5.12 18.83 -10.39
CA VAL A 28 6.30 19.70 -10.50
C VAL A 28 6.07 20.78 -11.55
N SER A 29 5.33 20.53 -12.65
CA SER A 29 5.05 21.52 -13.66
C SER A 29 4.35 22.77 -13.09
N VAL A 30 3.45 22.58 -12.11
CA VAL A 30 2.79 23.69 -11.40
C VAL A 30 3.79 24.48 -10.56
N LEU A 31 4.73 23.80 -9.89
CA LEU A 31 5.74 24.46 -9.02
C LEU A 31 6.76 25.28 -9.83
N VAL A 32 7.06 24.87 -11.07
CA VAL A 32 8.09 25.52 -11.89
C VAL A 32 7.52 26.37 -13.03
N ASP A 33 6.20 26.57 -13.05
CA ASP A 33 5.46 27.30 -14.10
C ASP A 33 5.78 26.77 -15.51
N ALA A 34 5.61 25.45 -15.66
CA ALA A 34 5.76 24.73 -16.94
C ALA A 34 4.41 24.22 -17.45
N ASP A 35 4.32 23.99 -18.75
CA ASP A 35 3.15 23.37 -19.38
C ASP A 35 2.99 21.92 -18.88
N ALA A 36 1.93 21.67 -18.11
CA ALA A 36 1.66 20.36 -17.50
C ALA A 36 1.42 19.27 -18.57
N ALA A 37 0.77 19.57 -19.68
CA ALA A 37 0.52 18.60 -20.74
C ALA A 37 1.83 18.18 -21.41
N ARG A 38 2.73 19.13 -21.65
CA ARG A 38 4.08 18.84 -22.17
C ARG A 38 4.89 18.03 -21.16
N ALA A 39 4.88 18.42 -19.89
CA ALA A 39 5.62 17.71 -18.83
C ALA A 39 5.15 16.25 -18.72
N MET A 40 3.84 16.01 -18.63
CA MET A 40 3.27 14.66 -18.60
C MET A 40 3.59 13.85 -19.85
N GLY A 41 3.53 14.48 -21.02
CA GLY A 41 3.85 13.82 -22.27
C GLY A 41 5.33 13.43 -22.39
N LEU A 42 6.26 14.28 -21.93
CA LEU A 42 7.69 13.95 -21.87
C LEU A 42 7.94 12.82 -20.82
N ALA A 43 7.25 12.87 -19.71
CA ALA A 43 7.31 11.86 -18.66
C ALA A 43 6.88 10.46 -19.16
N ALA A 44 5.98 10.39 -20.16
CA ALA A 44 5.55 9.12 -20.73
C ALA A 44 6.72 8.28 -21.27
N SER A 45 7.74 8.92 -21.88
CA SER A 45 8.93 8.23 -22.36
C SER A 45 9.91 7.80 -21.24
N LEU A 46 9.74 8.32 -20.05
CA LEU A 46 10.52 7.99 -18.86
C LEU A 46 9.79 7.01 -17.93
N ALA A 47 8.54 6.67 -18.26
CA ALA A 47 7.71 5.74 -17.50
C ALA A 47 8.28 4.33 -17.59
N SER A 48 8.84 3.86 -16.48
CA SER A 48 9.45 2.54 -16.38
C SER A 48 9.23 1.97 -14.97
N GLY A 49 9.43 0.67 -14.85
CA GLY A 49 9.32 -0.06 -13.59
C GLY A 49 8.80 -1.45 -13.84
N LEU A 50 9.60 -2.44 -13.43
CA LEU A 50 9.28 -3.85 -13.57
C LEU A 50 8.80 -4.41 -12.25
N TYR A 51 7.69 -5.11 -12.27
CA TYR A 51 7.19 -5.78 -11.06
C TYR A 51 8.13 -6.90 -10.60
N GLU A 52 8.81 -7.54 -11.54
CA GLU A 52 9.81 -8.59 -11.26
C GLU A 52 11.04 -8.06 -10.49
N LEU A 53 11.27 -6.74 -10.47
CA LEU A 53 12.32 -6.13 -9.66
C LEU A 53 12.09 -6.27 -8.15
N ASP A 54 10.89 -6.68 -7.70
CA ASP A 54 10.53 -6.82 -6.28
C ASP A 54 11.34 -7.95 -5.60
N GLY A 55 12.64 -7.71 -5.48
CA GLY A 55 13.62 -8.58 -4.83
C GLY A 55 13.73 -8.37 -3.32
N GLU A 56 14.84 -8.79 -2.73
CA GLU A 56 15.18 -8.52 -1.34
C GLU A 56 15.66 -7.07 -1.15
N GLY A 57 15.30 -6.45 -0.02
CA GLY A 57 15.81 -5.13 0.39
C GLY A 57 14.98 -3.93 -0.10
N ALA A 58 15.64 -2.77 -0.16
CA ALA A 58 15.01 -1.46 -0.44
C ALA A 58 14.72 -1.19 -1.93
N VAL A 59 14.81 -2.18 -2.79
CA VAL A 59 14.72 -2.01 -4.26
C VAL A 59 13.38 -1.40 -4.70
N LYS A 60 12.31 -1.68 -3.98
CA LYS A 60 10.99 -1.06 -4.25
C LYS A 60 11.03 0.46 -4.11
N GLY A 61 11.80 0.99 -3.15
CA GLY A 61 12.02 2.43 -2.97
C GLY A 61 12.71 3.08 -4.17
N LEU A 62 13.64 2.35 -4.83
CA LEU A 62 14.30 2.82 -6.04
C LEU A 62 13.29 3.19 -7.14
N GLN A 63 12.28 2.35 -7.38
CA GLN A 63 11.30 2.60 -8.45
C GLN A 63 10.45 3.84 -8.19
N THR A 64 10.04 4.07 -6.93
CA THR A 64 9.26 5.25 -6.57
C THR A 64 10.09 6.52 -6.59
N GLY A 65 11.34 6.46 -6.10
CA GLY A 65 12.29 7.57 -6.16
C GLY A 65 12.65 7.93 -7.60
N TRP A 66 12.88 6.92 -8.46
CA TRP A 66 13.14 7.15 -9.89
C TRP A 66 11.96 7.80 -10.59
N ALA A 67 10.73 7.36 -10.30
CA ALA A 67 9.52 7.98 -10.85
C ALA A 67 9.40 9.46 -10.46
N ALA A 68 9.68 9.79 -9.20
CA ALA A 68 9.69 11.18 -8.74
C ALA A 68 10.77 12.01 -9.46
N GLN A 69 12.00 11.52 -9.52
CA GLN A 69 13.12 12.19 -10.20
C GLN A 69 12.85 12.38 -11.71
N SER A 70 12.33 11.36 -12.37
CA SER A 70 12.01 11.42 -13.81
C SER A 70 10.92 12.44 -14.11
N GLY A 71 9.92 12.59 -13.23
CA GLY A 71 8.90 13.62 -13.36
C GLY A 71 9.47 15.03 -13.19
N ILE A 72 10.41 15.24 -12.28
CA ILE A 72 11.14 16.51 -12.12
C ILE A 72 11.90 16.86 -13.42
N ALA A 73 12.62 15.88 -13.99
CA ALA A 73 13.35 16.06 -15.22
C ALA A 73 12.42 16.40 -16.40
N ALA A 74 11.27 15.73 -16.52
CA ALA A 74 10.28 16.00 -17.54
C ALA A 74 9.69 17.42 -17.45
N ALA A 75 9.38 17.89 -16.25
CA ALA A 75 8.91 19.25 -16.02
C ALA A 75 9.99 20.31 -16.37
N ALA A 76 11.25 20.05 -16.04
CA ALA A 76 12.37 20.92 -16.39
C ALA A 76 12.56 21.01 -17.92
N LEU A 77 12.43 19.89 -18.64
CA LEU A 77 12.47 19.86 -20.11
C LEU A 77 11.30 20.61 -20.73
N ALA A 78 10.08 20.42 -20.20
CA ALA A 78 8.90 21.17 -20.67
C ALA A 78 9.10 22.69 -20.50
N ARG A 79 9.63 23.13 -19.36
CA ARG A 79 9.98 24.53 -19.09
C ARG A 79 11.04 25.06 -20.06
N ALA A 80 12.00 24.21 -20.46
CA ALA A 80 13.02 24.55 -21.46
C ALA A 80 12.49 24.55 -22.91
N GLY A 81 11.19 24.31 -23.12
CA GLY A 81 10.53 24.40 -24.44
C GLY A 81 10.45 23.07 -25.19
N TYR A 82 10.91 21.96 -24.62
CA TYR A 82 10.73 20.65 -25.25
C TYR A 82 9.25 20.27 -25.27
N ALA A 83 8.78 19.70 -26.40
CA ALA A 83 7.40 19.29 -26.57
C ALA A 83 7.33 17.86 -27.13
N PRO A 84 6.56 16.96 -26.50
CA PRO A 84 6.31 15.63 -27.04
C PRO A 84 5.25 15.70 -28.15
N ALA A 85 5.09 14.61 -28.91
CA ALA A 85 3.92 14.46 -29.76
C ALA A 85 2.63 14.50 -28.93
N PRO A 86 1.56 15.18 -29.39
CA PRO A 86 0.30 15.27 -28.63
C PRO A 86 -0.32 13.90 -28.28
N THR A 87 -0.02 12.89 -29.08
CA THR A 87 -0.56 11.52 -28.94
C THR A 87 0.37 10.56 -28.20
N VAL A 88 1.37 11.07 -27.48
CA VAL A 88 2.38 10.21 -26.80
C VAL A 88 1.78 9.31 -25.71
N LEU A 89 0.66 9.69 -25.12
CA LEU A 89 -0.03 8.87 -24.11
C LEU A 89 -0.98 7.86 -24.77
N ASP A 90 -1.86 8.32 -25.65
CA ASP A 90 -3.05 7.59 -26.12
C ASP A 90 -2.99 7.17 -27.60
N GLY A 91 -1.98 7.62 -28.33
CA GLY A 91 -1.82 7.29 -29.74
C GLY A 91 -1.48 5.81 -30.00
N PRO A 92 -1.46 5.40 -31.27
CA PRO A 92 -1.26 3.99 -31.66
C PRO A 92 0.11 3.42 -31.25
N LYS A 93 1.07 4.26 -30.93
CA LYS A 93 2.39 3.91 -30.38
C LYS A 93 2.64 4.60 -29.03
N GLY A 94 1.58 5.08 -28.38
CA GLY A 94 1.63 5.79 -27.11
C GLY A 94 1.80 4.84 -25.90
N LEU A 95 2.06 5.44 -24.74
CA LEU A 95 2.35 4.71 -23.49
C LEU A 95 1.26 3.69 -23.16
N LEU A 96 -0.03 4.07 -23.24
CA LEU A 96 -1.13 3.17 -22.87
C LEU A 96 -1.16 1.91 -23.75
N ARG A 97 -0.88 2.05 -25.07
CA ARG A 97 -0.77 0.91 -25.97
C ARG A 97 0.42 -0.01 -25.63
N VAL A 98 1.56 0.57 -25.29
CA VAL A 98 2.74 -0.19 -24.86
C VAL A 98 2.44 -0.99 -23.57
N LEU A 99 1.62 -0.44 -22.68
CA LEU A 99 1.19 -1.09 -21.45
C LEU A 99 0.02 -2.07 -21.63
N GLY A 100 -0.46 -2.27 -22.87
CA GLY A 100 -1.61 -3.13 -23.16
C GLY A 100 -2.95 -2.60 -22.64
N VAL A 101 -3.03 -1.28 -22.40
CA VAL A 101 -4.21 -0.59 -21.88
C VAL A 101 -4.91 0.17 -22.99
N GLU A 102 -6.22 -0.01 -23.12
CA GLU A 102 -7.02 0.82 -24.02
C GLU A 102 -7.13 2.24 -23.45
N PRO A 103 -6.89 3.28 -24.27
CA PRO A 103 -7.06 4.66 -23.84
C PRO A 103 -8.49 4.93 -23.35
N PRO A 104 -8.68 5.55 -22.18
CA PRO A 104 -10.00 5.95 -21.72
C PRO A 104 -10.59 7.03 -22.63
N THR A 105 -11.92 7.07 -22.71
CA THR A 105 -12.59 8.16 -23.44
C THR A 105 -12.42 9.49 -22.69
N PRO A 106 -12.44 10.64 -23.40
CA PRO A 106 -12.42 11.95 -22.74
C PRO A 106 -13.54 12.14 -21.71
N ALA A 107 -14.71 11.54 -21.95
CA ALA A 107 -15.82 11.58 -20.99
C ALA A 107 -15.50 10.81 -19.70
N ALA A 108 -14.91 9.62 -19.80
CA ALA A 108 -14.48 8.85 -18.63
C ALA A 108 -13.37 9.56 -17.83
N VAL A 109 -12.46 10.27 -18.54
CA VAL A 109 -11.44 11.09 -17.87
C VAL A 109 -12.09 12.26 -17.12
N ALA A 110 -13.04 12.96 -17.75
CA ALA A 110 -13.73 14.09 -17.13
C ALA A 110 -14.55 13.64 -15.90
N GLU A 111 -15.22 12.50 -15.98
CA GLU A 111 -15.97 11.91 -14.87
C GLU A 111 -15.04 11.53 -13.72
N ALA A 112 -13.88 10.94 -14.01
CA ALA A 112 -12.89 10.59 -12.99
C ALA A 112 -12.26 11.82 -12.32
N LEU A 113 -12.23 12.97 -12.99
CA LEU A 113 -11.76 14.26 -12.46
C LEU A 113 -12.93 15.05 -11.83
N ASP A 114 -13.61 14.48 -10.86
CA ASP A 114 -14.77 15.03 -10.16
C ASP A 114 -14.47 16.26 -9.28
N GLY A 115 -13.24 16.76 -9.32
CA GLY A 115 -12.77 17.91 -8.53
C GLY A 115 -12.40 17.58 -7.09
N SER A 116 -12.65 16.36 -6.61
CA SER A 116 -12.24 15.97 -5.26
C SER A 116 -10.75 15.60 -5.22
N PRO A 117 -9.97 16.15 -4.27
CA PRO A 117 -8.56 15.80 -4.10
C PRO A 117 -8.40 14.31 -3.77
N ARG A 118 -7.66 13.56 -4.59
CA ARG A 118 -7.45 12.12 -4.38
C ARG A 118 -6.63 11.80 -3.15
N ILE A 119 -5.86 12.75 -2.65
CA ILE A 119 -5.07 12.62 -1.41
C ILE A 119 -5.96 12.24 -0.22
N VAL A 120 -7.22 12.66 -0.18
CA VAL A 120 -8.15 12.31 0.91
C VAL A 120 -8.53 10.83 0.94
N ARG A 121 -8.18 10.08 -0.10
CA ARG A 121 -8.40 8.62 -0.18
C ARG A 121 -7.14 7.80 0.13
N VAL A 122 -6.05 8.46 0.53
CA VAL A 122 -4.83 7.76 0.93
C VAL A 122 -5.11 6.94 2.17
N SER A 123 -4.67 5.68 2.14
CA SER A 123 -4.80 4.76 3.26
C SER A 123 -3.48 4.64 4.00
N PHE A 124 -3.54 4.62 5.32
CA PHE A 124 -2.41 4.31 6.18
C PHE A 124 -2.42 2.81 6.53
N LYS A 125 -1.26 2.19 6.60
CA LYS A 125 -1.15 0.78 6.96
C LYS A 125 -1.04 0.64 8.48
N PRO A 126 -2.06 0.07 9.15
CA PRO A 126 -1.95 -0.25 10.57
C PRO A 126 -1.05 -1.45 10.84
N TYR A 127 -0.87 -2.33 9.83
CA TYR A 127 -0.12 -3.57 9.98
C TYR A 127 1.04 -3.65 8.98
N SER A 128 2.12 -4.34 9.38
CA SER A 128 3.38 -4.40 8.61
C SER A 128 3.37 -5.41 7.45
N HIS A 129 2.26 -6.06 7.17
CA HIS A 129 2.11 -6.99 6.05
C HIS A 129 1.43 -6.38 4.81
N PHE A 130 1.01 -7.21 3.88
CA PHE A 130 0.40 -6.79 2.64
C PHE A 130 -1.02 -6.25 2.85
N THR A 131 -1.33 -5.10 2.23
CA THR A 131 -2.56 -4.33 2.48
C THR A 131 -3.85 -5.13 2.25
N ASP A 132 -3.84 -6.04 1.28
CA ASP A 132 -5.02 -6.84 0.95
C ASP A 132 -5.43 -7.81 2.07
N LEU A 133 -4.55 -8.07 3.03
CA LEU A 133 -4.84 -8.88 4.22
C LEU A 133 -5.32 -8.04 5.41
N HIS A 134 -5.27 -6.70 5.33
CA HIS A 134 -5.62 -5.83 6.46
C HIS A 134 -7.08 -5.99 6.92
N PRO A 135 -8.08 -6.12 6.03
CA PRO A 135 -9.46 -6.39 6.48
C PRO A 135 -9.56 -7.71 7.26
N ALA A 136 -8.93 -8.78 6.77
CA ALA A 136 -8.92 -10.07 7.47
C ALA A 136 -8.19 -9.99 8.81
N THR A 137 -7.10 -9.22 8.88
CA THR A 137 -6.36 -8.96 10.12
C THR A 137 -7.21 -8.21 11.13
N ALA A 138 -7.92 -7.17 10.72
CA ALA A 138 -8.81 -6.43 11.59
C ALA A 138 -9.92 -7.34 12.15
N ALA A 139 -10.58 -8.12 11.29
CA ALA A 139 -11.60 -9.08 11.71
C ALA A 139 -11.05 -10.14 12.69
N LEU A 140 -9.85 -10.66 12.43
CA LEU A 140 -9.22 -11.64 13.33
C LEU A 140 -8.92 -11.04 14.70
N LEU A 141 -8.35 -9.84 14.76
CA LEU A 141 -8.06 -9.16 16.03
C LEU A 141 -9.32 -8.86 16.82
N ASP A 142 -10.39 -8.44 16.15
CA ASP A 142 -11.69 -8.21 16.80
C ASP A 142 -12.26 -9.53 17.36
N LEU A 143 -12.23 -10.63 16.59
CA LEU A 143 -12.66 -11.94 17.07
C LEU A 143 -11.86 -12.42 18.29
N LEU A 144 -10.52 -12.28 18.26
CA LEU A 144 -9.66 -12.67 19.37
C LEU A 144 -10.00 -11.87 20.64
N ARG A 145 -10.20 -10.57 20.49
CA ARG A 145 -10.55 -9.68 21.62
C ARG A 145 -11.95 -9.95 22.16
N ASP A 146 -12.95 -10.06 21.29
CA ASP A 146 -14.35 -10.14 21.68
C ASP A 146 -14.69 -11.49 22.34
N HIS A 147 -13.89 -12.53 22.07
CA HIS A 147 -14.03 -13.86 22.66
C HIS A 147 -12.93 -14.21 23.67
N ASP A 148 -12.02 -13.29 23.98
CA ASP A 148 -10.88 -13.49 24.92
C ASP A 148 -10.07 -14.77 24.58
N VAL A 149 -9.67 -14.91 23.29
CA VAL A 149 -9.05 -16.12 22.74
C VAL A 149 -7.55 -16.03 22.75
N ALA A 150 -6.88 -17.00 23.38
CA ALA A 150 -5.45 -17.23 23.26
C ALA A 150 -5.09 -17.97 21.95
N ALA A 151 -3.86 -17.82 21.48
CA ALA A 151 -3.42 -18.47 20.24
C ALA A 151 -3.50 -20.01 20.30
N ASP A 152 -3.27 -20.60 21.46
CA ASP A 152 -3.33 -22.05 21.70
C ASP A 152 -4.77 -22.60 21.63
N ASP A 153 -5.77 -21.76 21.88
CA ASP A 153 -7.17 -22.15 21.82
C ASP A 153 -7.72 -22.20 20.39
N ILE A 154 -6.94 -21.74 19.39
CA ILE A 154 -7.35 -21.72 18.00
C ILE A 154 -7.17 -23.09 17.36
N ALA A 155 -8.26 -23.74 16.99
CA ALA A 155 -8.25 -25.00 16.23
C ALA A 155 -8.04 -24.76 14.72
N ALA A 156 -8.70 -23.74 14.15
CA ALA A 156 -8.56 -23.35 12.73
C ALA A 156 -8.98 -21.90 12.50
N VAL A 157 -8.44 -21.30 11.44
CA VAL A 157 -8.86 -19.99 10.90
C VAL A 157 -9.16 -20.15 9.42
N ASP A 158 -10.38 -19.86 9.01
CA ASP A 158 -10.78 -19.84 7.60
C ASP A 158 -10.99 -18.38 7.16
N VAL A 159 -10.41 -18.02 6.01
CA VAL A 159 -10.39 -16.64 5.52
C VAL A 159 -10.89 -16.59 4.08
N HIS A 160 -11.88 -15.75 3.84
CA HIS A 160 -12.35 -15.43 2.51
C HIS A 160 -11.98 -13.99 2.17
N LEU A 161 -11.39 -13.78 1.00
CA LEU A 161 -10.92 -12.50 0.48
C LEU A 161 -11.62 -12.17 -0.83
N VAL A 162 -11.57 -10.92 -1.24
CA VAL A 162 -12.13 -10.48 -2.53
C VAL A 162 -11.42 -11.17 -3.70
N THR A 163 -12.21 -11.66 -4.66
CA THR A 163 -11.74 -12.31 -5.88
C THR A 163 -10.65 -11.49 -6.60
N GLY A 164 -9.57 -12.16 -6.98
CA GLY A 164 -8.41 -11.56 -7.62
C GLY A 164 -7.32 -11.09 -6.66
N THR A 165 -7.58 -11.09 -5.34
CA THR A 165 -6.56 -10.79 -4.32
C THR A 165 -5.44 -11.82 -4.33
N GLY A 166 -5.77 -13.09 -4.55
CA GLY A 166 -4.84 -14.22 -4.53
C GLY A 166 -3.66 -14.09 -5.49
N ARG A 167 -3.83 -13.41 -6.63
CA ARG A 167 -2.73 -13.17 -7.61
C ARG A 167 -1.54 -12.42 -7.01
N ARG A 168 -1.76 -11.63 -5.97
CA ARG A 168 -0.74 -10.79 -5.32
C ARG A 168 -0.23 -11.39 -4.01
N LEU A 169 -0.81 -12.49 -3.57
CA LEU A 169 -0.45 -13.17 -2.33
C LEU A 169 0.56 -14.30 -2.61
N ASN A 170 1.28 -14.71 -1.57
CA ASN A 170 2.14 -15.88 -1.61
C ASN A 170 1.39 -17.09 -1.05
N ALA A 171 1.06 -18.04 -1.89
CA ALA A 171 0.38 -19.28 -1.50
C ALA A 171 1.34 -20.32 -0.88
N VAL A 172 2.66 -20.17 -1.07
CA VAL A 172 3.65 -21.12 -0.57
C VAL A 172 3.79 -20.98 0.95
N TYR A 173 3.65 -22.10 1.63
CA TYR A 173 3.77 -22.20 3.10
C TYR A 173 4.63 -23.40 3.50
N PRO A 174 5.57 -23.27 4.45
CA PRO A 174 6.01 -22.02 5.08
C PRO A 174 6.75 -21.08 4.11
N PRO A 175 6.71 -19.76 4.34
CA PRO A 175 7.43 -18.80 3.49
C PRO A 175 8.93 -18.88 3.73
N SER A 176 9.73 -18.81 2.67
CA SER A 176 11.20 -18.95 2.75
C SER A 176 11.95 -17.62 2.99
N ALA A 177 11.25 -16.49 2.93
CA ALA A 177 11.85 -15.16 3.10
C ALA A 177 10.86 -14.17 3.72
N PRO A 178 11.35 -13.13 4.45
CA PRO A 178 10.50 -12.11 5.07
C PRO A 178 9.53 -11.44 4.09
N ARG A 179 9.98 -11.15 2.87
CA ARG A 179 9.14 -10.58 1.81
C ARG A 179 7.95 -11.49 1.45
N LEU A 180 8.18 -12.79 1.36
CA LEU A 180 7.14 -13.78 1.07
C LEU A 180 6.20 -13.97 2.26
N ALA A 181 6.73 -13.89 3.49
CA ALA A 181 5.95 -13.97 4.72
C ALA A 181 4.92 -12.85 4.83
N ARG A 182 5.30 -11.60 4.50
CA ARG A 182 4.38 -10.45 4.49
C ARG A 182 3.20 -10.61 3.53
N ARG A 183 3.32 -11.48 2.53
CA ARG A 183 2.30 -11.73 1.50
C ARG A 183 1.64 -13.09 1.65
N CYS A 184 2.04 -13.90 2.63
CA CYS A 184 1.49 -15.22 2.91
C CYS A 184 0.34 -15.11 3.92
N PRO A 185 -0.92 -15.33 3.53
CA PRO A 185 -2.07 -15.21 4.45
C PRO A 185 -1.90 -16.11 5.68
N ARG A 186 -1.48 -17.35 5.46
CA ARG A 186 -1.28 -18.33 6.53
C ARG A 186 -0.28 -17.86 7.58
N PHE A 187 0.87 -17.36 7.14
CA PHE A 187 1.92 -16.88 8.04
C PHE A 187 1.53 -15.55 8.70
N ALA A 188 1.03 -14.58 7.91
CA ALA A 188 0.72 -13.25 8.41
C ALA A 188 -0.38 -13.29 9.48
N LEU A 189 -1.46 -14.03 9.26
CA LEU A 189 -2.58 -14.11 10.22
C LEU A 189 -2.21 -14.93 11.47
N ALA A 190 -1.43 -16.01 11.32
CA ALA A 190 -0.89 -16.73 12.47
C ALA A 190 0.03 -15.84 13.32
N ALA A 191 0.91 -15.06 12.67
CA ALA A 191 1.78 -14.12 13.36
C ALA A 191 0.98 -13.04 14.11
N VAL A 192 -0.13 -12.55 13.55
CA VAL A 192 -1.05 -11.64 14.23
C VAL A 192 -1.60 -12.28 15.50
N ALA A 193 -2.17 -13.49 15.41
CA ALA A 193 -2.80 -14.16 16.55
C ALA A 193 -1.78 -14.44 17.67
N CYS A 194 -0.63 -15.04 17.36
CA CYS A 194 0.41 -15.33 18.34
C CYS A 194 0.99 -14.06 19.00
N ARG A 195 1.05 -12.94 18.27
CA ARG A 195 1.58 -11.68 18.80
C ARG A 195 0.56 -10.90 19.62
N ALA A 196 -0.72 -10.95 19.24
CA ALA A 196 -1.80 -10.36 20.03
C ALA A 196 -1.88 -11.03 21.42
N ASP A 197 -1.76 -12.35 21.46
CA ASP A 197 -1.72 -13.13 22.69
C ASP A 197 -0.53 -12.77 23.59
N ARG A 198 0.63 -12.45 23.01
CA ARG A 198 1.82 -11.98 23.73
C ARG A 198 1.75 -10.50 24.15
N GLY A 199 0.61 -9.83 24.01
CA GLY A 199 0.39 -8.46 24.47
C GLY A 199 0.98 -7.38 23.57
N VAL A 200 1.33 -7.68 22.32
CA VAL A 200 1.81 -6.69 21.33
C VAL A 200 0.61 -6.00 20.69
N VAL A 201 0.08 -4.96 21.32
CA VAL A 201 -1.25 -4.40 21.03
C VAL A 201 -1.26 -3.37 19.90
N ALA A 202 -0.21 -2.55 19.76
CA ALA A 202 -0.25 -1.41 18.84
C ALA A 202 -0.02 -1.79 17.37
N ASP A 203 0.95 -2.65 17.09
CA ASP A 203 1.16 -3.32 15.80
C ASP A 203 1.71 -4.71 16.07
N PRO A 204 0.84 -5.72 16.11
CA PRO A 204 1.26 -7.08 16.41
C PRO A 204 2.28 -7.63 15.41
N LEU A 205 2.43 -6.96 14.26
CA LEU A 205 3.36 -7.37 13.22
C LEU A 205 4.61 -6.47 13.12
N LEU A 206 4.76 -5.46 13.97
CA LEU A 206 5.96 -4.63 13.98
C LEU A 206 7.18 -5.50 14.35
N GLY A 207 8.17 -5.53 13.47
CA GLY A 207 9.37 -6.36 13.65
C GLY A 207 9.20 -7.87 13.42
N VAL A 208 7.99 -8.37 13.10
CA VAL A 208 7.73 -9.80 12.89
C VAL A 208 8.31 -10.33 11.59
N PHE A 209 8.58 -9.49 10.61
CA PHE A 209 9.03 -9.95 9.30
C PHE A 209 10.56 -9.86 9.14
N ASP A 210 11.31 -10.13 10.18
CA ASP A 210 12.73 -10.45 10.08
C ASP A 210 12.97 -11.95 9.85
N ARG A 211 14.23 -12.34 9.64
CA ARG A 211 14.56 -13.75 9.39
C ARG A 211 14.34 -14.65 10.60
N SER A 212 14.43 -14.12 11.82
CA SER A 212 14.30 -14.92 13.04
C SER A 212 12.89 -15.46 13.22
N VAL A 213 11.89 -14.66 12.84
CA VAL A 213 10.47 -15.01 13.01
C VAL A 213 9.97 -16.06 12.02
N LEU A 214 10.66 -16.23 10.89
CA LEU A 214 10.31 -17.29 9.92
C LEU A 214 10.38 -18.70 10.49
N HIS A 215 11.07 -18.89 11.62
CA HIS A 215 11.28 -20.15 12.30
C HIS A 215 10.55 -20.23 13.65
N ASP A 216 9.66 -19.28 13.96
CA ASP A 216 8.82 -19.31 15.18
C ASP A 216 7.84 -20.48 15.07
N GLU A 217 8.04 -21.49 15.94
CA GLU A 217 7.30 -22.75 15.89
C GLU A 217 5.80 -22.56 16.13
N ASP A 218 5.41 -21.62 17.02
CA ASP A 218 4.00 -21.33 17.33
C ASP A 218 3.31 -20.73 16.10
N ILE A 219 3.97 -19.75 15.44
CA ILE A 219 3.46 -19.14 14.21
C ILE A 219 3.35 -20.17 13.09
N LEU A 220 4.34 -21.06 12.96
CA LEU A 220 4.32 -22.11 11.95
C LEU A 220 3.22 -23.14 12.23
N ALA A 221 3.06 -23.56 13.46
CA ALA A 221 2.02 -24.51 13.88
C ALA A 221 0.61 -23.94 13.66
N LEU A 222 0.36 -22.70 14.08
CA LEU A 222 -0.92 -22.03 13.85
C LEU A 222 -1.17 -21.78 12.36
N GLY A 223 -0.18 -21.31 11.63
CA GLY A 223 -0.31 -21.06 10.19
C GLY A 223 -0.60 -22.33 9.37
N ALA A 224 -0.22 -23.51 9.85
CA ALA A 224 -0.65 -24.77 9.25
C ALA A 224 -2.16 -25.00 9.34
N ARG A 225 -2.84 -24.37 10.29
CA ARG A 225 -4.28 -24.43 10.55
C ARG A 225 -5.05 -23.25 9.97
N VAL A 226 -4.40 -22.34 9.24
CA VAL A 226 -5.04 -21.24 8.50
C VAL A 226 -5.31 -21.69 7.07
N THR A 227 -6.57 -21.57 6.63
CA THR A 227 -6.98 -21.75 5.23
C THR A 227 -7.46 -20.42 4.66
N TRP A 228 -7.37 -20.25 3.34
CA TRP A 228 -7.87 -19.04 2.70
C TRP A 228 -8.32 -19.30 1.26
N ALA A 229 -9.27 -18.46 0.80
CA ALA A 229 -9.75 -18.40 -0.58
C ALA A 229 -9.97 -16.94 -1.00
N ASP A 230 -9.93 -16.66 -2.30
CA ASP A 230 -10.31 -15.37 -2.87
C ASP A 230 -11.58 -15.51 -3.73
N ASP A 231 -12.68 -15.73 -3.05
CA ASP A 231 -13.98 -16.07 -3.60
C ASP A 231 -15.12 -15.10 -3.27
N LEU A 232 -14.83 -14.02 -2.51
CA LEU A 232 -15.82 -12.96 -2.28
C LEU A 232 -15.99 -12.10 -3.54
N PRO A 233 -17.24 -11.64 -3.85
CA PRO A 233 -17.48 -10.77 -4.99
C PRO A 233 -16.68 -9.46 -4.94
N ALA A 234 -16.15 -9.05 -6.09
CA ALA A 234 -15.43 -7.78 -6.25
C ALA A 234 -16.38 -6.63 -6.66
N ASP A 235 -17.57 -6.57 -6.06
CA ASP A 235 -18.65 -5.64 -6.42
C ASP A 235 -18.69 -4.35 -5.58
N GLY A 236 -17.80 -4.24 -4.60
CA GLY A 236 -17.74 -3.09 -3.69
C GLY A 236 -18.88 -3.02 -2.66
N ALA A 237 -19.89 -3.88 -2.77
CA ALA A 237 -20.99 -4.02 -1.83
C ALA A 237 -20.77 -5.17 -0.85
N SER A 238 -20.02 -6.19 -1.30
CA SER A 238 -19.60 -7.31 -0.47
C SER A 238 -18.50 -6.92 0.50
N PRO A 239 -18.35 -7.64 1.65
CA PRO A 239 -17.26 -7.38 2.59
C PRO A 239 -15.89 -7.57 1.94
N ALA A 240 -14.89 -6.84 2.42
CA ALA A 240 -13.51 -6.95 1.95
C ALA A 240 -12.82 -8.24 2.42
N ALA A 241 -13.28 -8.80 3.55
CA ALA A 241 -12.86 -10.10 4.05
C ALA A 241 -13.95 -10.71 4.97
N VAL A 242 -13.97 -12.03 5.06
CA VAL A 242 -14.72 -12.78 6.08
C VAL A 242 -13.75 -13.72 6.77
N VAL A 243 -13.73 -13.71 8.09
CA VAL A 243 -12.88 -14.58 8.92
C VAL A 243 -13.76 -15.43 9.81
N THR A 244 -13.55 -16.74 9.78
CA THR A 244 -14.15 -17.70 10.68
C THR A 244 -13.09 -18.32 11.58
N LEU A 245 -13.25 -18.12 12.88
CA LEU A 245 -12.41 -18.68 13.92
C LEU A 245 -13.09 -19.91 14.49
N ARG A 246 -12.38 -21.04 14.56
CA ARG A 246 -12.81 -22.25 15.23
C ARG A 246 -11.89 -22.52 16.42
N LEU A 247 -12.46 -22.71 17.61
CA LEU A 247 -11.74 -22.97 18.82
C LEU A 247 -11.65 -24.45 19.16
N THR A 248 -10.71 -24.81 20.01
CA THR A 248 -10.46 -26.21 20.45
C THR A 248 -11.62 -26.79 21.27
N ASP A 249 -12.44 -25.94 21.90
CA ASP A 249 -13.66 -26.33 22.61
C ASP A 249 -14.87 -26.56 21.69
N GLY A 250 -14.71 -26.37 20.37
CA GLY A 250 -15.76 -26.49 19.35
C GLY A 250 -16.52 -25.19 19.07
N THR A 251 -16.25 -24.12 19.78
CA THR A 251 -16.85 -22.81 19.52
C THR A 251 -16.42 -22.31 18.15
N THR A 252 -17.35 -21.68 17.43
CA THR A 252 -17.10 -21.04 16.11
C THR A 252 -17.64 -19.62 16.14
N ALA A 253 -16.81 -18.68 15.71
CA ALA A 253 -17.18 -17.27 15.55
C ALA A 253 -16.77 -16.77 14.16
N THR A 254 -17.62 -15.95 13.54
CA THR A 254 -17.38 -15.40 12.21
C THR A 254 -17.59 -13.90 12.22
N LEU A 255 -16.69 -13.16 11.57
CA LEU A 255 -16.78 -11.73 11.39
C LEU A 255 -16.46 -11.33 9.95
N ALA A 256 -17.31 -10.47 9.39
CA ALA A 256 -17.09 -9.83 8.11
C ALA A 256 -16.51 -8.43 8.33
N ALA A 257 -15.47 -8.09 7.59
CA ALA A 257 -14.85 -6.77 7.62
C ALA A 257 -14.96 -6.08 6.25
N ASP A 258 -15.48 -4.87 6.25
CA ASP A 258 -15.55 -4.05 5.03
C ASP A 258 -14.24 -3.32 4.73
N GLY A 259 -13.40 -3.11 5.72
CA GLY A 259 -12.13 -2.39 5.63
C GLY A 259 -11.28 -2.61 6.89
N TYR A 260 -10.39 -1.68 7.15
CA TYR A 260 -9.47 -1.73 8.29
C TYR A 260 -9.21 -0.32 8.84
N PRO A 261 -8.78 -0.14 10.08
CA PRO A 261 -8.40 1.16 10.62
C PRO A 261 -7.32 1.82 9.74
N GLY A 262 -7.52 3.07 9.34
CA GLY A 262 -6.63 3.79 8.42
C GLY A 262 -6.94 3.60 6.92
N ASP A 263 -8.00 2.88 6.55
CA ASP A 263 -8.46 2.82 5.15
C ASP A 263 -9.11 4.15 4.74
N GLY A 264 -8.35 4.98 4.04
CA GLY A 264 -8.80 6.31 3.59
C GLY A 264 -9.93 6.28 2.56
N ARG A 265 -10.22 5.12 1.95
CA ARG A 265 -11.33 4.95 1.01
C ARG A 265 -12.69 5.00 1.70
N ARG A 266 -12.73 4.73 3.00
CA ARG A 266 -13.94 4.67 3.83
C ARG A 266 -13.87 5.72 4.94
N ALA A 267 -14.84 6.62 4.99
CA ALA A 267 -14.83 7.72 5.97
C ALA A 267 -14.81 7.23 7.42
N ALA A 268 -15.51 6.12 7.71
CA ALA A 268 -15.61 5.55 9.06
C ALA A 268 -14.29 4.94 9.58
N THR A 269 -13.36 4.61 8.69
CA THR A 269 -12.08 3.99 9.05
C THR A 269 -10.87 4.91 8.87
N ARG A 270 -11.08 6.15 8.44
CA ARG A 270 -10.00 7.14 8.31
C ARG A 270 -9.39 7.45 9.66
N TRP A 271 -8.07 7.50 9.68
CA TRP A 271 -7.34 7.95 10.85
C TRP A 271 -7.44 9.47 11.03
N SER A 272 -7.55 9.89 12.28
CA SER A 272 -7.26 11.26 12.70
C SER A 272 -5.77 11.54 12.60
N TRP A 273 -5.39 12.83 12.68
CA TRP A 273 -3.98 13.21 12.76
C TRP A 273 -3.27 12.57 13.96
N ASP A 274 -3.94 12.52 15.14
CA ASP A 274 -3.35 11.91 16.33
C ASP A 274 -3.02 10.43 16.13
N GLN A 275 -3.88 9.67 15.46
CA GLN A 275 -3.61 8.27 15.13
C GLN A 275 -2.46 8.11 14.13
N VAL A 276 -2.33 9.04 13.17
CA VAL A 276 -1.19 9.06 12.23
C VAL A 276 0.10 9.38 12.98
N ALA A 277 0.09 10.37 13.87
CA ALA A 277 1.25 10.77 14.67
C ALA A 277 1.69 9.67 15.64
N GLU A 278 0.73 9.01 16.31
CA GLU A 278 1.00 7.85 17.16
C GLU A 278 1.68 6.73 16.36
N ARG A 279 1.16 6.41 15.18
CA ARG A 279 1.74 5.40 14.30
C ARG A 279 3.15 5.78 13.84
N ALA A 280 3.38 7.03 13.50
CA ALA A 280 4.71 7.52 13.15
C ALA A 280 5.69 7.33 14.31
N GLY A 281 5.27 7.62 15.55
CA GLY A 281 6.08 7.40 16.76
C GLY A 281 6.45 5.94 16.98
N LEU A 282 5.56 4.99 16.68
CA LEU A 282 5.84 3.56 16.77
C LEU A 282 6.84 3.06 15.71
N LEU A 283 6.81 3.64 14.51
CA LEU A 283 7.68 3.26 13.39
C LEU A 283 9.08 3.89 13.47
N THR A 284 9.18 5.02 14.13
CA THR A 284 10.42 5.80 14.30
C THR A 284 10.61 6.09 15.77
N PRO A 285 11.24 5.19 16.56
CA PRO A 285 11.47 5.39 18.00
C PRO A 285 12.23 6.66 18.34
N THR A 286 12.94 7.22 17.37
CA THR A 286 13.58 8.53 17.40
C THR A 286 12.69 9.59 16.74
N ALA A 287 11.37 9.34 16.64
CA ALA A 287 10.47 10.29 15.99
C ALA A 287 10.62 11.66 16.61
N ASP A 288 11.13 12.53 15.80
CA ASP A 288 11.35 13.91 16.12
C ASP A 288 9.98 14.59 16.21
N HIS A 289 9.58 14.91 17.43
CA HIS A 289 8.34 15.67 17.67
C HIS A 289 8.30 16.93 16.82
N GLU A 290 9.45 17.59 16.61
CA GLU A 290 9.60 18.75 15.76
C GLU A 290 9.16 18.46 14.32
N LEU A 291 9.59 17.34 13.72
CA LEU A 291 9.20 16.95 12.37
C LEU A 291 7.69 16.69 12.27
N VAL A 292 7.11 16.02 13.27
CA VAL A 292 5.67 15.75 13.31
C VAL A 292 4.87 17.06 13.42
N GLU A 293 5.30 18.00 14.25
CA GLU A 293 4.67 19.31 14.37
C GLU A 293 4.80 20.15 13.10
N MET A 294 5.98 20.16 12.46
CA MET A 294 6.19 20.86 11.19
C MET A 294 5.29 20.31 10.07
N VAL A 295 5.08 19.00 10.02
CA VAL A 295 4.17 18.37 9.06
C VAL A 295 2.72 18.69 9.40
N ALA A 296 2.34 18.73 10.67
CA ALA A 296 0.97 19.06 11.10
C ALA A 296 0.56 20.49 10.72
N GLN A 297 1.53 21.39 10.60
CA GLN A 297 1.32 22.82 10.30
C GLN A 297 1.66 23.18 8.85
N ILE A 298 1.83 22.18 7.96
CA ILE A 298 2.32 22.40 6.59
C ILE A 298 1.38 23.25 5.74
N ASP A 299 0.08 23.19 5.99
CA ASP A 299 -0.95 23.98 5.31
C ASP A 299 -0.95 25.47 5.73
N GLU A 300 -0.43 25.77 6.93
CA GLU A 300 -0.26 27.11 7.44
C GLU A 300 1.14 27.69 7.14
N ALA A 301 2.07 26.85 6.68
CA ALA A 301 3.45 27.24 6.45
C ALA A 301 3.59 28.13 5.21
N ALA A 302 4.06 29.35 5.41
CA ALA A 302 4.41 30.27 4.32
C ALA A 302 5.61 29.78 3.48
N ASP A 303 6.44 28.89 4.04
CA ASP A 303 7.64 28.34 3.42
C ASP A 303 7.89 26.92 3.91
N VAL A 304 7.90 25.95 2.99
CA VAL A 304 8.15 24.53 3.29
C VAL A 304 9.63 24.15 3.27
N ARG A 305 10.55 25.06 2.92
CA ARG A 305 11.99 24.79 2.89
C ARG A 305 12.58 24.39 4.24
N PRO A 306 12.15 24.93 5.38
CA PRO A 306 12.59 24.43 6.68
C PRO A 306 12.28 22.93 6.88
N LEU A 307 11.05 22.52 6.58
CA LEU A 307 10.66 21.10 6.66
C LEU A 307 11.53 20.23 5.74
N ALA A 308 11.77 20.66 4.50
CA ALA A 308 12.60 19.92 3.55
C ALA A 308 14.05 19.78 4.06
N ARG A 309 14.61 20.80 4.69
CA ARG A 309 15.95 20.73 5.32
C ARG A 309 15.97 19.78 6.50
N THR A 310 15.01 19.89 7.43
CA THR A 310 14.92 18.98 8.57
C THR A 310 14.83 17.53 8.11
N VAL A 311 14.04 17.22 7.08
CA VAL A 311 13.96 15.87 6.49
C VAL A 311 15.31 15.45 5.90
N ALA A 312 15.97 16.31 5.14
CA ALA A 312 17.27 16.01 4.53
C ALA A 312 18.35 15.75 5.59
N ASP A 313 18.42 16.60 6.63
CA ASP A 313 19.38 16.44 7.73
C ASP A 313 19.19 15.13 8.50
N ARG A 314 17.94 14.64 8.62
CA ARG A 314 17.64 13.35 9.26
C ARG A 314 17.98 12.14 8.38
N LEU A 315 17.92 12.30 7.05
CA LEU A 315 18.26 11.22 6.10
C LEU A 315 19.79 11.05 5.94
N GLU A 316 20.58 12.07 6.19
CA GLU A 316 22.04 12.02 6.09
C GLU A 316 22.71 11.32 7.29
N VAL A 317 21.99 11.12 8.39
CA VAL A 317 22.55 10.51 9.62
C VAL A 317 22.55 8.98 9.59
N ASP A 318 21.80 8.35 8.70
CA ASP A 318 21.60 6.89 8.66
C ASP A 318 22.05 6.21 7.35
N VAL A 319 23.02 6.77 6.60
CA VAL A 319 23.57 6.14 5.39
C VAL A 319 25.01 5.66 5.60
#